data_c1fdb2cdd724d374c8580147e0a9e16c
#
_entry.id   c1fdb2cdd724d374c8580147e0a9e16c
#
_cell.length_a   1.000
_cell.length_b   1.000
_cell.length_c   1.000
_cell.angle_alpha   90.00
_cell.angle_beta   90.00
_cell.angle_gamma   90.00
#
_symmetry.space_group_name_H-M   'P 1'
#
loop_
_entity.id
_entity.type
_entity.pdbx_description
1 polymer ?
#
loop_
_entity_poly.entity_id
_entity_poly.type
_entity_poly.pdbx_seq_one_letter_code
_entity_poly.pdbx_strand_id
1 'polypeptide(L)'
;IAKEASPYMIQRGRGTIIYTSSTAAYRGNKGQHSHAAAMGGRRMLCQTLNAQYASQGIHVTHILVDGAVDAPDTLGKMLGPELFQKLRETRGSEDGLLIPVEMAETYYHVATQHRSAWTHELDLRAYSDVAWWNHA
;
A
#
# COMPACT_ATOMS: atom_id res chain seq x y z
N ILE A 1 2.51 -17.08 1.36
CA ILE A 1 1.72 -16.57 2.53
C ILE A 1 0.23 -16.69 2.25
N ALA A 2 -0.37 -16.06 1.21
CA ALA A 2 -1.81 -16.11 0.96
C ALA A 2 -2.32 -17.56 0.84
N LYS A 3 -1.65 -18.42 0.09
CA LYS A 3 -1.97 -19.84 -0.07
C LYS A 3 -1.99 -20.60 1.26
N GLU A 4 -1.09 -20.28 2.17
CA GLU A 4 -0.99 -20.97 3.48
C GLU A 4 -1.98 -20.39 4.50
N ALA A 5 -2.29 -19.10 4.43
CA ALA A 5 -3.21 -18.45 5.37
C ALA A 5 -4.69 -18.64 5.00
N SER A 6 -5.02 -18.69 3.70
CA SER A 6 -6.41 -18.76 3.24
C SER A 6 -7.21 -19.96 3.77
N PRO A 7 -6.69 -21.18 3.92
CA PRO A 7 -7.48 -22.29 4.49
C PRO A 7 -8.00 -21.99 5.89
N TYR A 8 -7.20 -21.38 6.75
CA TYR A 8 -7.60 -21.01 8.12
C TYR A 8 -8.64 -19.88 8.13
N MET A 9 -8.53 -18.92 7.20
CA MET A 9 -9.50 -17.85 7.05
C MET A 9 -10.84 -18.39 6.53
N ILE A 10 -10.81 -19.29 5.54
CA ILE A 10 -11.99 -19.95 4.98
C ILE A 10 -12.73 -20.75 6.08
N GLN A 11 -12.00 -21.53 6.87
CA GLN A 11 -12.57 -22.31 7.96
C GLN A 11 -13.32 -21.42 9.00
N ARG A 12 -12.80 -20.21 9.23
CA ARG A 12 -13.43 -19.23 10.13
C ARG A 12 -14.54 -18.40 9.45
N GLY A 13 -14.68 -18.50 8.14
CA GLY A 13 -15.61 -17.70 7.35
C GLY A 13 -15.28 -16.20 7.32
N ARG A 14 -14.05 -15.83 7.70
CA ARG A 14 -13.57 -14.44 7.74
C ARG A 14 -12.05 -14.34 7.67
N GLY A 15 -11.57 -13.28 7.05
CA GLY A 15 -10.15 -12.94 7.00
C GLY A 15 -9.94 -11.69 6.15
N THR A 16 -8.76 -11.08 6.32
CA THR A 16 -8.36 -9.95 5.48
C THR A 16 -6.94 -10.18 4.98
N ILE A 17 -6.74 -9.98 3.68
CA ILE A 17 -5.44 -10.03 3.03
C ILE A 17 -5.19 -8.65 2.41
N ILE A 18 -4.16 -7.95 2.88
CA ILE A 18 -3.79 -6.63 2.38
C ILE A 18 -2.44 -6.74 1.67
N TYR A 19 -2.40 -6.32 0.42
CA TYR A 19 -1.18 -6.16 -0.35
C TYR A 19 -0.83 -4.69 -0.49
N THR A 20 0.32 -4.30 0.08
CA THR A 20 0.87 -2.96 -0.12
C THR A 20 1.70 -2.93 -1.39
N SER A 21 1.52 -1.89 -2.21
CA SER A 21 2.33 -1.63 -3.39
C SER A 21 2.66 -0.13 -3.51
N SER A 22 3.11 0.29 -4.67
CA SER A 22 3.44 1.66 -4.99
C SER A 22 2.83 2.08 -6.32
N THR A 23 3.00 3.34 -6.69
CA THR A 23 2.56 3.89 -7.99
C THR A 23 3.11 3.14 -9.20
N ALA A 24 4.21 2.39 -9.02
CA ALA A 24 4.75 1.50 -10.05
C ALA A 24 3.78 0.36 -10.45
N ALA A 25 2.70 0.14 -9.69
CA ALA A 25 1.61 -0.77 -10.09
C ALA A 25 0.73 -0.21 -11.23
N TYR A 26 0.80 1.10 -11.47
CA TYR A 26 -0.03 1.83 -12.44
C TYR A 26 0.76 2.46 -13.57
N ARG A 27 2.04 2.77 -13.33
CA ARG A 27 2.91 3.40 -14.34
C ARG A 27 4.32 2.86 -14.27
N GLY A 28 4.97 2.76 -15.44
CA GLY A 28 6.39 2.46 -15.53
C GLY A 28 7.22 3.74 -15.45
N ASN A 29 8.23 3.75 -14.58
CA ASN A 29 9.24 4.81 -14.54
C ASN A 29 10.57 4.30 -15.08
N LYS A 30 11.35 5.20 -15.69
CA LYS A 30 12.70 4.88 -16.17
C LYS A 30 13.55 4.29 -15.04
N GLY A 31 14.21 3.17 -15.30
CA GLY A 31 15.06 2.48 -14.33
C GLY A 31 14.34 1.60 -13.30
N GLN A 32 13.00 1.53 -13.32
CA GLN A 32 12.22 0.76 -12.34
C GLN A 32 11.59 -0.53 -12.92
N HIS A 33 12.25 -1.19 -13.86
CA HIS A 33 11.71 -2.34 -14.60
C HIS A 33 11.20 -3.47 -13.68
N SER A 34 12.06 -4.01 -12.82
CA SER A 34 11.70 -5.10 -11.92
C SER A 34 10.69 -4.66 -10.85
N HIS A 35 10.83 -3.43 -10.36
CA HIS A 35 9.89 -2.86 -9.38
C HIS A 35 8.50 -2.71 -9.98
N ALA A 36 8.38 -2.14 -11.19
CA ALA A 36 7.10 -1.99 -11.88
C ALA A 36 6.44 -3.35 -12.18
N ALA A 37 7.22 -4.32 -12.67
CA ALA A 37 6.73 -5.68 -12.90
C ALA A 37 6.20 -6.33 -11.61
N ALA A 38 6.94 -6.19 -10.50
CA ALA A 38 6.53 -6.73 -9.21
C ALA A 38 5.28 -6.04 -8.65
N MET A 39 5.20 -4.71 -8.74
CA MET A 39 4.04 -3.96 -8.22
C MET A 39 2.79 -4.18 -9.09
N GLY A 40 2.92 -4.19 -10.41
CA GLY A 40 1.82 -4.52 -11.32
C GLY A 40 1.32 -5.96 -11.13
N GLY A 41 2.24 -6.92 -11.00
CA GLY A 41 1.89 -8.30 -10.66
C GLY A 41 1.17 -8.42 -9.33
N ARG A 42 1.57 -7.65 -8.33
CA ARG A 42 0.91 -7.62 -7.00
C ARG A 42 -0.53 -7.11 -7.09
N ARG A 43 -0.78 -6.09 -7.90
CA ARG A 43 -2.13 -5.58 -8.16
C ARG A 43 -3.03 -6.64 -8.82
N MET A 44 -2.54 -7.31 -9.86
CA MET A 44 -3.29 -8.38 -10.53
C MET A 44 -3.53 -9.57 -9.60
N LEU A 45 -2.54 -9.91 -8.76
CA LEU A 45 -2.70 -10.96 -7.75
C LEU A 45 -3.84 -10.64 -6.77
N CYS A 46 -3.97 -9.40 -6.32
CA CYS A 46 -5.08 -8.98 -5.46
C CYS A 46 -6.44 -9.22 -6.12
N GLN A 47 -6.59 -8.87 -7.40
CA GLN A 47 -7.82 -9.09 -8.14
C GLN A 47 -8.15 -10.59 -8.26
N THR A 48 -7.16 -11.40 -8.57
CA THR A 48 -7.31 -12.87 -8.68
C THR A 48 -7.72 -13.48 -7.33
N LEU A 49 -7.04 -13.09 -6.24
CA LEU A 49 -7.37 -13.59 -4.91
C LEU A 49 -8.75 -13.11 -4.44
N ASN A 50 -9.13 -11.88 -4.77
CA ASN A 50 -10.48 -11.39 -4.48
C ASN A 50 -11.54 -12.23 -5.21
N ALA A 51 -11.36 -12.47 -6.51
CA ALA A 51 -12.26 -13.31 -7.29
C ALA A 51 -12.39 -14.73 -6.72
N GLN A 52 -11.28 -15.26 -6.19
CA GLN A 52 -11.24 -16.61 -5.63
C GLN A 52 -11.87 -16.71 -4.23
N TYR A 53 -11.65 -15.71 -3.37
CA TYR A 53 -11.89 -15.85 -1.94
C TYR A 53 -12.98 -14.95 -1.35
N ALA A 54 -13.44 -13.92 -2.08
CA ALA A 54 -14.46 -12.99 -1.54
C ALA A 54 -15.74 -13.69 -1.12
N SER A 55 -16.23 -14.63 -1.94
CA SER A 55 -17.44 -15.42 -1.62
C SER A 55 -17.27 -16.33 -0.39
N GLN A 56 -16.04 -16.58 0.02
CA GLN A 56 -15.69 -17.38 1.19
C GLN A 56 -15.44 -16.52 2.44
N GLY A 57 -15.79 -15.23 2.38
CA GLY A 57 -15.69 -14.31 3.51
C GLY A 57 -14.29 -13.71 3.71
N ILE A 58 -13.42 -13.77 2.72
CA ILE A 58 -12.07 -13.18 2.80
C ILE A 58 -12.04 -11.85 2.03
N HIS A 59 -11.74 -10.78 2.75
CA HIS A 59 -11.53 -9.45 2.19
C HIS A 59 -10.11 -9.33 1.62
N VAL A 60 -9.96 -9.08 0.33
CA VAL A 60 -8.67 -8.88 -0.31
C VAL A 60 -8.56 -7.44 -0.80
N THR A 61 -7.57 -6.73 -0.29
CA THR A 61 -7.36 -5.29 -0.56
C THR A 61 -5.95 -5.02 -1.08
N HIS A 62 -5.87 -4.14 -2.05
CA HIS A 62 -4.64 -3.56 -2.57
C HIS A 62 -4.51 -2.11 -2.10
N ILE A 63 -3.46 -1.81 -1.32
CA ILE A 63 -3.15 -0.45 -0.88
C ILE A 63 -1.94 0.06 -1.64
N LEU A 64 -2.15 1.14 -2.37
CA LEU A 64 -1.11 1.84 -3.12
C LEU A 64 -0.55 2.97 -2.25
N VAL A 65 0.75 2.94 -2.02
CA VAL A 65 1.46 4.02 -1.33
C VAL A 65 2.01 4.98 -2.38
N ASP A 66 1.42 6.18 -2.44
CA ASP A 66 1.78 7.24 -3.38
C ASP A 66 2.50 8.36 -2.63
N GLY A 67 3.78 8.17 -2.40
CA GLY A 67 4.62 9.16 -1.74
C GLY A 67 5.72 8.56 -0.87
N ALA A 68 6.49 9.45 -0.29
CA ALA A 68 7.55 9.12 0.64
C ALA A 68 6.99 8.87 2.04
N VAL A 69 7.38 7.75 2.64
CA VAL A 69 7.00 7.40 4.02
C VAL A 69 8.07 7.86 4.98
N ASP A 70 7.69 8.51 6.08
CA ASP A 70 8.60 8.88 7.17
C ASP A 70 9.04 7.65 7.97
N ALA A 71 9.91 6.85 7.36
CA ALA A 71 10.36 5.57 7.89
C ALA A 71 11.90 5.52 7.96
N PRO A 72 12.49 5.77 9.15
CA PRO A 72 13.96 5.75 9.34
C PRO A 72 14.60 4.43 8.90
N ASP A 73 13.94 3.31 9.17
CA ASP A 73 14.48 1.98 8.89
C ASP A 73 14.43 1.55 7.43
N THR A 74 13.70 2.26 6.59
CA THR A 74 13.60 1.98 5.15
C THR A 74 14.11 3.17 4.34
N LEU A 75 13.30 4.20 4.17
CA LEU A 75 13.68 5.40 3.42
C LEU A 75 14.92 6.09 4.03
N GLY A 76 15.00 6.18 5.36
CA GLY A 76 16.16 6.76 6.04
C GLY A 76 17.45 6.00 5.77
N LYS A 77 17.43 4.66 5.81
CA LYS A 77 18.61 3.84 5.47
C LYS A 77 18.99 3.96 3.99
N MET A 78 18.01 4.11 3.10
CA MET A 78 18.25 4.25 1.66
C MET A 78 18.86 5.59 1.29
N LEU A 79 18.41 6.68 1.91
CA LEU A 79 18.87 8.04 1.65
C LEU A 79 20.12 8.43 2.44
N GLY A 80 20.33 7.82 3.59
CA GLY A 80 21.30 8.24 4.59
C GLY A 80 20.75 9.34 5.53
N PRO A 81 21.36 9.49 6.72
CA PRO A 81 20.80 10.31 7.80
C PRO A 81 20.63 11.79 7.44
N GLU A 82 21.61 12.38 6.76
CA GLU A 82 21.58 13.81 6.42
C GLU A 82 20.45 14.15 5.43
N LEU A 83 20.35 13.37 4.34
CA LEU A 83 19.34 13.61 3.32
C LEU A 83 17.94 13.28 3.84
N PHE A 84 17.80 12.26 4.67
CA PHE A 84 16.54 11.92 5.31
C PHE A 84 16.08 13.00 6.28
N GLN A 85 17.01 13.56 7.09
CA GLN A 85 16.69 14.68 7.99
C GLN A 85 16.26 15.92 7.20
N LYS A 86 16.96 16.26 6.14
CA LYS A 86 16.59 17.36 5.24
C LYS A 86 15.20 17.16 4.62
N LEU A 87 14.87 15.92 4.25
CA LEU A 87 13.54 15.58 3.73
C LEU A 87 12.44 15.84 4.77
N ARG A 88 12.67 15.48 6.03
CA ARG A 88 11.76 15.77 7.14
C ARG A 88 11.56 17.26 7.38
N GLU A 89 12.65 18.04 7.34
CA GLU A 89 12.60 19.49 7.54
C GLU A 89 11.91 20.23 6.42
N THR A 90 12.00 19.75 5.19
CA THR A 90 11.39 20.40 4.03
C THR A 90 9.97 19.89 3.77
N ARG A 91 9.83 18.59 3.46
CA ARG A 91 8.51 18.02 3.11
C ARG A 91 7.65 17.69 4.32
N GLY A 92 8.28 17.24 5.43
CA GLY A 92 7.55 16.89 6.65
C GLY A 92 6.87 18.10 7.30
N SER A 93 7.50 19.28 7.26
CA SER A 93 6.91 20.52 7.77
C SER A 93 5.66 21.00 7.02
N GLU A 94 5.43 20.46 5.81
CA GLU A 94 4.30 20.80 4.94
C GLU A 94 3.29 19.66 4.80
N ASP A 95 3.34 18.67 5.70
CA ASP A 95 2.56 17.43 5.62
C ASP A 95 2.77 16.69 4.28
N GLY A 96 4.00 16.69 3.78
CA GLY A 96 4.40 16.06 2.52
C GLY A 96 5.04 14.67 2.68
N LEU A 97 4.99 14.08 3.87
CA LEU A 97 5.42 12.72 4.17
C LEU A 97 4.26 11.90 4.74
N LEU A 98 4.15 10.66 4.31
CA LEU A 98 3.23 9.70 4.91
C LEU A 98 3.75 9.28 6.29
N ILE A 99 2.95 9.47 7.32
CA ILE A 99 3.27 9.11 8.69
C ILE A 99 2.83 7.67 8.97
N PRO A 100 3.72 6.77 9.40
CA PRO A 100 3.39 5.36 9.57
C PRO A 100 2.22 5.07 10.50
N VAL A 101 2.06 5.83 11.59
CA VAL A 101 0.94 5.64 12.53
C VAL A 101 -0.39 6.00 11.87
N GLU A 102 -0.45 7.06 11.09
CA GLU A 102 -1.67 7.47 10.36
C GLU A 102 -2.00 6.49 9.23
N MET A 103 -0.97 5.96 8.58
CA MET A 103 -1.16 4.87 7.62
C MET A 103 -1.76 3.64 8.32
N ALA A 104 -1.28 3.28 9.51
CA ALA A 104 -1.77 2.12 10.26
C ALA A 104 -3.27 2.23 10.59
N GLU A 105 -3.78 3.42 10.90
CA GLU A 105 -5.22 3.66 11.11
C GLU A 105 -6.03 3.31 9.85
N THR A 106 -5.54 3.68 8.68
CA THR A 106 -6.19 3.30 7.41
C THR A 106 -6.17 1.79 7.18
N TYR A 107 -5.04 1.12 7.46
CA TYR A 107 -4.93 -0.35 7.36
C TYR A 107 -5.90 -1.04 8.33
N TYR A 108 -6.00 -0.55 9.56
CA TYR A 108 -6.92 -1.07 10.56
C TYR A 108 -8.38 -0.88 10.12
N HIS A 109 -8.73 0.32 9.63
CA HIS A 109 -10.07 0.59 9.10
C HIS A 109 -10.44 -0.38 7.98
N VAL A 110 -9.58 -0.56 7.01
CA VAL A 110 -9.80 -1.51 5.89
C VAL A 110 -9.96 -2.94 6.41
N ALA A 111 -9.12 -3.36 7.36
CA ALA A 111 -9.16 -4.71 7.91
C ALA A 111 -10.46 -5.01 8.69
N THR A 112 -11.12 -3.98 9.20
CA THR A 112 -12.31 -4.09 10.07
C THR A 112 -13.61 -3.69 9.37
N GLN A 113 -13.60 -3.37 8.09
CA GLN A 113 -14.78 -2.97 7.32
C GLN A 113 -15.87 -4.04 7.34
N HIS A 114 -17.12 -3.57 7.38
CA HIS A 114 -18.27 -4.44 7.21
C HIS A 114 -18.31 -5.02 5.80
N ARG A 115 -18.69 -6.30 5.67
CA ARG A 115 -18.66 -7.03 4.40
C ARG A 115 -19.52 -6.45 3.28
N SER A 116 -20.50 -5.62 3.60
CA SER A 116 -21.34 -4.93 2.61
C SER A 116 -20.64 -3.76 1.91
N ALA A 117 -19.45 -3.35 2.38
CA ALA A 117 -18.74 -2.19 1.88
C ALA A 117 -17.21 -2.40 1.98
N TRP A 118 -16.72 -3.49 1.40
CA TRP A 118 -15.29 -3.78 1.35
C TRP A 118 -14.57 -2.92 0.31
N THR A 119 -13.51 -2.26 0.72
CA THR A 119 -12.58 -1.56 -0.17
C THR A 119 -11.64 -2.56 -0.82
N HIS A 120 -11.69 -2.67 -2.15
CA HIS A 120 -10.75 -3.54 -2.87
C HIS A 120 -9.43 -2.84 -3.19
N GLU A 121 -9.47 -1.56 -3.54
CA GLU A 121 -8.28 -0.80 -3.90
C GLU A 121 -8.39 0.63 -3.40
N LEU A 122 -7.30 1.14 -2.83
CA LEU A 122 -7.19 2.55 -2.41
C LEU A 122 -5.75 3.04 -2.52
N ASP A 123 -5.56 4.35 -2.64
CA ASP A 123 -4.25 4.98 -2.53
C ASP A 123 -4.13 5.83 -1.25
N LEU A 124 -2.91 5.88 -0.72
CA LEU A 124 -2.52 6.73 0.39
C LEU A 124 -1.48 7.73 -0.10
N ARG A 125 -1.73 9.00 0.14
CA ARG A 125 -0.83 10.08 -0.23
C ARG A 125 -0.83 11.15 0.86
N ALA A 126 0.33 11.77 1.06
CA ALA A 126 0.47 12.90 1.95
C ALA A 126 -0.21 14.16 1.36
N TYR A 127 -0.72 15.04 2.23
CA TYR A 127 -1.52 16.21 1.86
C TYR A 127 -0.85 17.11 0.81
N SER A 128 0.42 17.45 0.99
CA SER A 128 1.13 18.36 0.09
C SER A 128 1.89 17.62 -1.03
N ASP A 129 1.77 16.30 -1.13
CA ASP A 129 2.40 15.56 -2.21
C ASP A 129 1.57 15.60 -3.49
N VAL A 130 2.24 15.51 -4.64
CA VAL A 130 1.59 15.52 -5.96
C VAL A 130 1.14 14.11 -6.31
N ALA A 131 -0.13 13.98 -6.69
CA ALA A 131 -0.68 12.70 -7.12
C ALA A 131 0.11 12.12 -8.31
N TRP A 132 0.29 10.79 -8.33
CA TRP A 132 1.08 10.10 -9.35
C TRP A 132 0.63 10.37 -10.79
N TRP A 133 -0.65 10.68 -11.00
CA TRP A 133 -1.21 11.02 -12.32
C TRP A 133 -0.98 12.47 -12.75
N ASN A 134 -0.54 13.34 -11.82
CA ASN A 134 -0.24 14.75 -12.06
C ASN A 134 1.26 15.06 -12.14
N HIS A 135 2.12 14.05 -12.06
CA HIS A 135 3.55 14.26 -12.27
C HIS A 135 3.82 14.54 -13.75
N ALA A 136 4.40 15.70 -14.04
CA ALA A 136 4.86 16.10 -15.38
C ALA A 136 6.10 15.27 -15.81
#